data_f05d5474828bbdc3a5c0064b87a3e9c7
#
_entry.id   f05d5474828bbdc3a5c0064b87a3e9c7
#
_cell.length_a   1.000
_cell.length_b   1.000
_cell.length_c   1.000
_cell.angle_alpha   90.00
_cell.angle_beta   90.00
_cell.angle_gamma   90.00
#
_symmetry.space_group_name_H-M   'P 1'
#
loop_
_entity.id
_entity.type
_entity.pdbx_description
1 polymer ?
#
loop_
_entity_poly.entity_id
_entity_poly.type
_entity_poly.pdbx_seq_one_letter_code
_entity_poly.pdbx_strand_id
1 'polypeptide(L)'
;MSSVFNIEREILPNTYLISFPKFIDERGTFLKIYNEDAFNEIGIKFNYKEEFISKSHKNVIRGMHFQKPPYEHSKIIWCSRGSVIDVLLDIRTGDNYGMVESIILNEDDNYLIFIPTGIAHGFKSLENNSELIYKTSSIYSKAHDEGILWNSFDYDWNNNDKPIISSRDLNHIGFKD
;
A
#
# COMPACT_ATOMS: atom_id res chain seq x y z
N MET A 1 19.39 -20.47 -8.33
CA MET A 1 18.55 -19.47 -9.00
C MET A 1 18.45 -18.30 -8.05
N SER A 2 18.97 -17.14 -8.42
CA SER A 2 18.86 -15.96 -7.57
C SER A 2 17.39 -15.61 -7.44
N SER A 3 16.91 -15.52 -6.22
CA SER A 3 15.60 -14.92 -5.93
C SER A 3 15.76 -13.42 -6.15
N VAL A 4 15.47 -12.95 -7.34
CA VAL A 4 15.75 -11.56 -7.67
C VAL A 4 14.50 -10.75 -7.38
N PHE A 5 14.55 -9.95 -6.31
CA PHE A 5 13.69 -8.79 -6.16
C PHE A 5 14.37 -7.62 -6.87
N ASN A 6 13.61 -6.81 -7.61
CA ASN A 6 14.17 -5.64 -8.27
C ASN A 6 13.32 -4.42 -7.97
N ILE A 7 13.97 -3.30 -7.70
CA ILE A 7 13.30 -2.00 -7.69
C ILE A 7 13.05 -1.61 -9.15
N GLU A 8 11.78 -1.61 -9.55
CA GLU A 8 11.37 -1.25 -10.91
C GLU A 8 11.23 0.26 -11.07
N ARG A 9 10.73 0.92 -10.03
CA ARG A 9 10.49 2.36 -10.04
C ARG A 9 10.42 2.91 -8.61
N GLU A 10 10.97 4.10 -8.41
CA GLU A 10 10.64 4.95 -7.28
C GLU A 10 9.36 5.73 -7.61
N ILE A 11 8.32 5.54 -6.79
CA ILE A 11 6.98 6.12 -6.99
C ILE A 11 6.94 7.52 -6.37
N LEU A 12 7.26 7.61 -5.09
CA LEU A 12 7.52 8.81 -4.29
C LEU A 12 8.89 8.63 -3.64
N PRO A 13 9.54 9.67 -3.10
CA PRO A 13 10.84 9.50 -2.46
C PRO A 13 10.87 8.38 -1.43
N ASN A 14 11.75 7.40 -1.63
CA ASN A 14 11.92 6.16 -0.86
C ASN A 14 10.70 5.21 -0.87
N THR A 15 9.78 5.38 -1.79
CA THR A 15 8.61 4.53 -2.00
C THR A 15 8.78 3.78 -3.30
N TYR A 16 8.80 2.46 -3.27
CA TYR A 16 9.26 1.68 -4.41
C TYR A 16 8.22 0.67 -4.90
N LEU A 17 8.07 0.60 -6.23
CA LEU A 17 7.49 -0.55 -6.90
C LEU A 17 8.59 -1.60 -7.04
N ILE A 18 8.34 -2.80 -6.55
CA ILE A 18 9.31 -3.89 -6.50
C ILE A 18 8.71 -5.11 -7.17
N SER A 19 9.43 -5.67 -8.15
CA SER A 19 9.09 -6.99 -8.68
C SER A 19 9.62 -8.10 -7.79
N PHE A 20 8.84 -9.18 -7.68
CA PHE A 20 9.21 -10.37 -6.91
C PHE A 20 9.24 -11.62 -7.77
N PRO A 21 9.98 -12.68 -7.37
CA PRO A 21 10.06 -13.93 -8.10
C PRO A 21 8.71 -14.63 -8.26
N LYS A 22 8.32 -14.90 -9.50
CA LYS A 22 7.14 -15.68 -9.89
C LYS A 22 7.58 -16.87 -10.69
N PHE A 23 7.26 -18.07 -10.23
CA PHE A 23 7.59 -19.32 -10.89
C PHE A 23 6.30 -20.03 -11.31
N ILE A 24 6.24 -20.42 -12.58
CA ILE A 24 5.08 -21.09 -13.16
C ILE A 24 5.52 -22.43 -13.70
N ASP A 25 4.82 -23.51 -13.32
CA ASP A 25 5.01 -24.85 -13.87
C ASP A 25 3.66 -25.57 -13.96
N GLU A 26 3.65 -26.87 -14.27
CA GLU A 26 2.45 -27.69 -14.39
C GLU A 26 1.58 -27.78 -13.11
N ARG A 27 2.13 -27.43 -11.96
CA ARG A 27 1.41 -27.40 -10.66
C ARG A 27 0.71 -26.07 -10.42
N GLY A 28 1.01 -25.03 -11.21
CA GLY A 28 0.51 -23.66 -11.05
C GLY A 28 1.61 -22.65 -10.79
N THR A 29 1.34 -21.70 -9.87
CA THR A 29 2.23 -20.56 -9.62
C THR A 29 2.77 -20.59 -8.19
N PHE A 30 4.08 -20.40 -8.07
CA PHE A 30 4.76 -20.17 -6.78
C PHE A 30 5.31 -18.75 -6.76
N LEU A 31 4.93 -17.99 -5.73
CA LEU A 31 5.32 -16.60 -5.51
C LEU A 31 6.16 -16.50 -4.25
N LYS A 32 7.28 -15.78 -4.33
CA LYS A 32 8.09 -15.43 -3.14
C LYS A 32 7.94 -13.93 -2.90
N ILE A 33 7.06 -13.54 -1.98
CA ILE A 33 6.64 -12.16 -1.76
C ILE A 33 7.61 -11.38 -0.87
N TYR A 34 8.32 -12.07 0.03
CA TYR A 34 9.25 -11.45 0.96
C TYR A 34 10.39 -12.40 1.30
N ASN A 35 11.58 -11.85 1.38
CA ASN A 35 12.77 -12.49 1.93
C ASN A 35 13.67 -11.38 2.48
N GLU A 36 14.01 -11.45 3.78
CA GLU A 36 14.72 -10.37 4.48
C GLU A 36 16.09 -10.07 3.85
N ASP A 37 16.87 -11.12 3.55
CA ASP A 37 18.20 -10.96 2.95
C ASP A 37 18.11 -10.30 1.56
N ALA A 38 17.17 -10.76 0.74
CA ALA A 38 16.97 -10.20 -0.60
C ALA A 38 16.47 -8.74 -0.57
N PHE A 39 15.66 -8.35 0.42
CA PHE A 39 15.29 -6.94 0.63
C PHE A 39 16.48 -6.10 1.08
N ASN A 40 17.32 -6.65 1.98
CA ASN A 40 18.56 -5.98 2.38
C ASN A 40 19.53 -5.79 1.19
N GLU A 41 19.63 -6.78 0.28
CA GLU A 41 20.45 -6.69 -0.93
C GLU A 41 20.04 -5.55 -1.86
N ILE A 42 18.73 -5.25 -1.96
CA ILE A 42 18.21 -4.10 -2.74
C ILE A 42 18.15 -2.81 -1.91
N GLY A 43 18.75 -2.77 -0.71
CA GLY A 43 18.85 -1.60 0.14
C GLY A 43 17.65 -1.28 1.01
N ILE A 44 16.65 -2.18 1.09
CA ILE A 44 15.43 -1.98 1.89
C ILE A 44 15.51 -2.79 3.18
N LYS A 45 15.63 -2.08 4.32
CA LYS A 45 15.53 -2.70 5.64
C LYS A 45 14.09 -2.68 6.12
N PHE A 46 13.53 -3.87 6.37
CA PHE A 46 12.14 -4.00 6.81
C PHE A 46 12.03 -4.88 8.06
N ASN A 47 11.70 -4.26 9.19
CA ASN A 47 11.52 -4.97 10.46
C ASN A 47 10.10 -5.51 10.57
N TYR A 48 9.84 -6.67 9.96
CA TYR A 48 8.52 -7.29 9.91
C TYR A 48 7.93 -7.59 11.30
N LYS A 49 6.74 -7.07 11.61
CA LYS A 49 6.06 -7.21 12.90
C LYS A 49 4.64 -7.76 12.81
N GLU A 50 3.87 -7.35 11.83
CA GLU A 50 2.45 -7.72 11.73
C GLU A 50 2.06 -7.93 10.27
N GLU A 51 1.12 -8.85 10.05
CA GLU A 51 0.51 -9.09 8.74
C GLU A 51 -1.01 -9.14 8.87
N PHE A 52 -1.69 -8.54 7.92
CA PHE A 52 -3.13 -8.64 7.80
C PHE A 52 -3.58 -8.59 6.34
N ILE A 53 -4.82 -9.00 6.09
CA ILE A 53 -5.43 -9.03 4.77
C ILE A 53 -6.70 -8.20 4.80
N SER A 54 -6.90 -7.36 3.80
CA SER A 54 -8.19 -6.74 3.53
C SER A 54 -8.84 -7.38 2.30
N LYS A 55 -10.13 -7.72 2.43
CA LYS A 55 -10.95 -8.19 1.32
C LYS A 55 -12.08 -7.18 1.07
N SER A 56 -12.22 -6.72 -0.15
CA SER A 56 -13.10 -5.61 -0.49
C SER A 56 -14.00 -5.92 -1.67
N HIS A 57 -15.24 -5.41 -1.60
CA HIS A 57 -16.12 -5.38 -2.78
C HIS A 57 -15.64 -4.29 -3.74
N LYS A 58 -16.10 -4.36 -4.98
CA LYS A 58 -15.86 -3.32 -5.98
C LYS A 58 -16.34 -1.95 -5.47
N ASN A 59 -15.62 -0.88 -5.83
CA ASN A 59 -15.84 0.51 -5.43
C ASN A 59 -15.67 0.80 -3.92
N VAL A 60 -15.13 -0.13 -3.13
CA VAL A 60 -14.70 0.17 -1.77
C VAL A 60 -13.45 1.03 -1.82
N ILE A 61 -13.45 2.14 -1.07
CA ILE A 61 -12.25 2.93 -0.75
C ILE A 61 -11.92 2.72 0.72
N ARG A 62 -10.64 2.43 1.02
CA ARG A 62 -10.09 2.40 2.38
C ARG A 62 -8.89 3.33 2.42
N GLY A 63 -8.86 4.24 3.36
CA GLY A 63 -7.77 5.21 3.50
C GLY A 63 -8.25 6.63 3.70
N MET A 64 -7.34 7.60 3.73
CA MET A 64 -5.89 7.37 3.75
C MET A 64 -5.45 7.07 5.18
N HIS A 65 -4.65 6.04 5.41
CA HIS A 65 -4.26 5.60 6.75
C HIS A 65 -2.75 5.65 6.98
N PHE A 66 -2.37 6.08 8.18
CA PHE A 66 -1.00 6.03 8.68
C PHE A 66 -1.00 5.92 10.21
N GLN A 67 0.13 5.60 10.82
CA GLN A 67 0.29 5.70 12.26
C GLN A 67 1.32 6.80 12.61
N LYS A 68 1.04 7.50 13.72
CA LYS A 68 1.95 8.52 14.28
C LYS A 68 3.05 7.91 15.14
N PRO A 69 4.18 8.63 15.37
CA PRO A 69 5.18 8.21 16.34
C PRO A 69 4.57 7.93 17.73
N PRO A 70 5.12 6.95 18.46
CA PRO A 70 6.24 6.07 18.12
C PRO A 70 5.82 4.76 17.41
N TYR A 71 4.64 4.70 16.84
CA TYR A 71 4.08 3.51 16.18
C TYR A 71 4.00 3.66 14.66
N GLU A 72 4.65 4.68 14.10
CA GLU A 72 4.78 4.79 12.65
C GLU A 72 5.39 3.54 12.06
N HIS A 73 4.92 3.16 10.87
CA HIS A 73 5.39 1.95 10.24
C HIS A 73 5.57 2.11 8.72
N SER A 74 6.59 1.46 8.22
CA SER A 74 6.68 1.14 6.80
C SER A 74 5.78 -0.07 6.48
N LYS A 75 5.34 -0.16 5.23
CA LYS A 75 4.46 -1.22 4.75
C LYS A 75 5.04 -1.88 3.52
N ILE A 76 4.77 -3.17 3.36
CA ILE A 76 4.86 -3.88 2.09
C ILE A 76 3.43 -4.30 1.73
N ILE A 77 2.99 -3.94 0.53
CA ILE A 77 1.62 -4.18 0.07
C ILE A 77 1.65 -4.93 -1.25
N TRP A 78 0.79 -5.93 -1.37
CA TRP A 78 0.65 -6.76 -2.54
C TRP A 78 -0.82 -7.15 -2.76
N CYS A 79 -1.27 -7.12 -4.03
CA CYS A 79 -2.60 -7.58 -4.44
C CYS A 79 -2.56 -9.08 -4.74
N SER A 80 -3.17 -9.89 -3.87
CA SER A 80 -3.21 -11.35 -4.01
C SER A 80 -4.38 -11.86 -4.82
N ARG A 81 -5.41 -11.01 -4.99
CA ARG A 81 -6.60 -11.33 -5.78
C ARG A 81 -7.29 -10.07 -6.28
N GLY A 82 -7.80 -10.15 -7.52
CA GLY A 82 -8.51 -9.04 -8.16
C GLY A 82 -7.59 -7.88 -8.50
N SER A 83 -8.11 -6.66 -8.41
CA SER A 83 -7.39 -5.46 -8.84
C SER A 83 -7.77 -4.25 -7.99
N VAL A 84 -6.79 -3.37 -7.73
CA VAL A 84 -6.98 -2.12 -6.97
C VAL A 84 -6.22 -0.97 -7.61
N ILE A 85 -6.69 0.27 -7.41
CA ILE A 85 -5.88 1.47 -7.52
C ILE A 85 -5.33 1.76 -6.12
N ASP A 86 -4.04 1.62 -5.95
CA ASP A 86 -3.31 1.96 -4.72
C ASP A 86 -2.90 3.42 -4.78
N VAL A 87 -3.15 4.20 -3.72
CA VAL A 87 -2.94 5.65 -3.67
C VAL A 87 -2.05 6.00 -2.49
N LEU A 88 -1.05 6.81 -2.76
CA LEU A 88 0.01 7.20 -1.85
C LEU A 88 0.05 8.72 -1.74
N LEU A 89 -0.04 9.25 -0.52
CA LEU A 89 0.04 10.69 -0.24
C LEU A 89 1.23 10.95 0.69
N ASP A 90 2.17 11.76 0.25
CA ASP A 90 3.32 12.15 1.06
C ASP A 90 2.91 13.19 2.10
N ILE A 91 3.03 12.82 3.40
CA ILE A 91 2.72 13.69 4.52
C ILE A 91 3.96 14.11 5.32
N ARG A 92 5.16 13.83 4.78
CA ARG A 92 6.43 14.24 5.36
C ARG A 92 6.65 15.73 5.12
N THR A 93 7.11 16.44 6.14
CA THR A 93 7.47 17.87 6.00
C THR A 93 8.61 18.04 4.99
N GLY A 94 8.49 19.04 4.11
CA GLY A 94 9.49 19.36 3.09
C GLY A 94 8.85 19.54 1.70
N ASP A 95 9.68 19.52 0.66
CA ASP A 95 9.29 19.86 -0.72
C ASP A 95 8.28 18.88 -1.34
N ASN A 96 8.22 17.66 -0.81
CA ASN A 96 7.32 16.62 -1.32
C ASN A 96 5.97 16.55 -0.57
N TYR A 97 5.76 17.41 0.45
CA TYR A 97 4.51 17.42 1.21
C TYR A 97 3.30 17.65 0.29
N GLY A 98 2.37 16.71 0.32
CA GLY A 98 1.16 16.74 -0.51
C GLY A 98 1.31 16.13 -1.90
N MET A 99 2.49 15.62 -2.27
CA MET A 99 2.63 14.82 -3.49
C MET A 99 1.76 13.57 -3.41
N VAL A 100 1.05 13.31 -4.50
CA VAL A 100 0.18 12.13 -4.62
C VAL A 100 0.58 11.33 -5.83
N GLU A 101 0.69 10.03 -5.65
CA GLU A 101 0.92 9.07 -6.74
C GLU A 101 -0.02 7.89 -6.59
N SER A 102 -0.31 7.24 -7.71
CA SER A 102 -1.12 6.03 -7.71
C SER A 102 -0.59 4.97 -8.66
N ILE A 103 -0.92 3.74 -8.35
CA ILE A 103 -0.55 2.59 -9.17
C ILE A 103 -1.66 1.53 -9.15
N ILE A 104 -1.88 0.88 -10.27
CA ILE A 104 -2.75 -0.29 -10.32
C ILE A 104 -1.94 -1.51 -9.92
N LEU A 105 -2.44 -2.26 -8.96
CA LEU A 105 -1.97 -3.60 -8.58
C LEU A 105 -3.04 -4.61 -8.90
N ASN A 106 -2.66 -5.74 -9.46
CA ASN A 106 -3.58 -6.84 -9.75
C ASN A 106 -2.94 -8.22 -9.45
N GLU A 107 -3.76 -9.26 -9.35
CA GLU A 107 -3.33 -10.61 -8.98
C GLU A 107 -2.39 -11.28 -9.99
N ASP A 108 -2.44 -10.85 -11.26
CA ASP A 108 -1.61 -11.40 -12.33
C ASP A 108 -0.20 -10.80 -12.35
N ASP A 109 -0.04 -9.64 -11.74
CA ASP A 109 1.25 -8.98 -11.61
C ASP A 109 2.15 -9.68 -10.59
N ASN A 110 3.45 -9.46 -10.71
CA ASN A 110 4.41 -9.84 -9.70
C ASN A 110 5.03 -8.60 -9.06
N TYR A 111 4.18 -7.64 -8.70
CA TYR A 111 4.57 -6.39 -8.07
C TYR A 111 4.05 -6.26 -6.66
N LEU A 112 4.87 -5.65 -5.83
CA LEU A 112 4.51 -5.16 -4.51
C LEU A 112 4.98 -3.70 -4.37
N ILE A 113 4.42 -2.97 -3.41
CA ILE A 113 4.86 -1.62 -3.07
C ILE A 113 5.51 -1.66 -1.69
N PHE A 114 6.72 -1.10 -1.60
CA PHE A 114 7.31 -0.72 -0.31
C PHE A 114 6.98 0.74 -0.03
N ILE A 115 6.36 1.01 1.11
CA ILE A 115 5.91 2.32 1.57
C ILE A 115 6.65 2.66 2.86
N PRO A 116 7.50 3.69 2.91
CA PRO A 116 8.17 4.12 4.14
C PRO A 116 7.21 4.81 5.10
N THR A 117 7.69 5.12 6.31
CA THR A 117 6.99 5.98 7.26
C THR A 117 6.74 7.38 6.67
N GLY A 118 5.64 8.03 7.09
CA GLY A 118 5.29 9.37 6.61
C GLY A 118 4.62 9.41 5.23
N ILE A 119 4.16 8.26 4.74
CA ILE A 119 3.26 8.17 3.58
C ILE A 119 1.89 7.68 4.07
N ALA A 120 0.86 8.47 3.85
CA ALA A 120 -0.51 8.03 4.04
C ALA A 120 -0.93 7.15 2.85
N HIS A 121 -1.55 6.01 3.14
CA HIS A 121 -1.89 4.99 2.17
C HIS A 121 -3.39 4.73 2.12
N GLY A 122 -3.91 4.59 0.93
CA GLY A 122 -5.27 4.16 0.67
C GLY A 122 -5.39 3.43 -0.66
N PHE A 123 -6.53 2.81 -0.90
CA PHE A 123 -6.80 2.16 -2.17
C PHE A 123 -8.28 2.17 -2.53
N LYS A 124 -8.57 2.03 -3.82
CA LYS A 124 -9.90 1.75 -4.35
C LYS A 124 -9.92 0.37 -4.99
N SER A 125 -10.85 -0.47 -4.59
CA SER A 125 -11.06 -1.79 -5.19
C SER A 125 -11.77 -1.65 -6.55
N LEU A 126 -11.20 -2.25 -7.59
CA LEU A 126 -11.73 -2.23 -8.95
C LEU A 126 -12.64 -3.42 -9.24
N GLU A 127 -12.50 -4.49 -8.44
CA GLU A 127 -13.22 -5.74 -8.61
C GLU A 127 -13.83 -6.24 -7.29
N ASN A 128 -14.82 -7.14 -7.39
CA ASN A 128 -15.35 -7.79 -6.20
C ASN A 128 -14.34 -8.82 -5.66
N ASN A 129 -14.22 -8.83 -4.33
CA ASN A 129 -13.32 -9.71 -3.59
C ASN A 129 -11.84 -9.44 -3.86
N SER A 130 -11.46 -8.19 -4.23
CA SER A 130 -10.05 -7.83 -4.27
C SER A 130 -9.42 -7.97 -2.88
N GLU A 131 -8.24 -8.61 -2.84
CA GLU A 131 -7.50 -8.87 -1.61
C GLU A 131 -6.13 -8.19 -1.65
N LEU A 132 -5.88 -7.33 -0.65
CA LEU A 132 -4.57 -6.78 -0.39
C LEU A 132 -3.98 -7.41 0.88
N ILE A 133 -2.75 -7.85 0.78
CA ILE A 133 -1.95 -8.33 1.90
C ILE A 133 -0.98 -7.23 2.31
N TYR A 134 -0.91 -6.99 3.61
CA TYR A 134 -0.08 -5.96 4.23
C TYR A 134 0.90 -6.59 5.19
N LYS A 135 2.18 -6.24 5.06
CA LYS A 135 3.19 -6.46 6.09
C LYS A 135 3.60 -5.12 6.65
N THR A 136 3.70 -4.99 7.96
CA THR A 136 4.06 -3.73 8.63
C THR A 136 5.26 -3.89 9.55
N SER A 137 6.01 -2.79 9.70
CA SER A 137 7.24 -2.77 10.52
C SER A 137 7.00 -2.39 11.98
N SER A 138 5.77 -2.07 12.36
CA SER A 138 5.33 -1.98 13.76
C SER A 138 3.92 -2.56 13.90
N ILE A 139 3.52 -2.85 15.12
CA ILE A 139 2.18 -3.36 15.43
C ILE A 139 1.13 -2.26 15.37
N TYR A 140 -0.11 -2.64 15.15
CA TYR A 140 -1.24 -1.72 15.20
C TYR A 140 -1.39 -1.08 16.58
N SER A 141 -1.56 0.24 16.61
CA SER A 141 -1.84 1.01 17.81
C SER A 141 -3.03 1.94 17.59
N LYS A 142 -4.18 1.60 18.17
CA LYS A 142 -5.41 2.39 18.05
C LYS A 142 -5.24 3.86 18.44
N ALA A 143 -4.40 4.14 19.43
CA ALA A 143 -4.15 5.51 19.90
C ALA A 143 -3.31 6.36 18.95
N HIS A 144 -2.60 5.73 18.02
CA HIS A 144 -1.70 6.38 17.06
C HIS A 144 -2.16 6.20 15.61
N ASP A 145 -3.27 5.47 15.41
CA ASP A 145 -3.86 5.21 14.10
C ASP A 145 -4.68 6.41 13.64
N GLU A 146 -4.19 7.07 12.60
CA GLU A 146 -4.74 8.31 12.06
C GLU A 146 -5.10 8.13 10.58
N GLY A 147 -5.85 9.09 10.07
CA GLY A 147 -6.22 9.12 8.67
C GLY A 147 -6.45 10.52 8.14
N ILE A 148 -6.41 10.63 6.83
CA ILE A 148 -6.76 11.83 6.07
C ILE A 148 -8.00 11.51 5.26
N LEU A 149 -8.93 12.45 5.22
CA LEU A 149 -10.18 12.30 4.46
C LEU A 149 -9.85 12.06 2.97
N TRP A 150 -10.35 10.98 2.43
CA TRP A 150 -10.01 10.41 1.13
C TRP A 150 -10.12 11.37 -0.08
N ASN A 151 -10.97 12.38 0.00
CA ASN A 151 -11.23 13.37 -1.08
C ASN A 151 -10.84 14.80 -0.69
N SER A 152 -9.93 14.97 0.28
CA SER A 152 -9.50 16.30 0.77
C SER A 152 -8.15 16.75 0.21
N PHE A 153 -7.57 16.01 -0.71
CA PHE A 153 -6.32 16.33 -1.39
C PHE A 153 -6.50 16.21 -2.91
N ASP A 154 -5.53 16.69 -3.68
CA ASP A 154 -5.64 16.78 -5.15
C ASP A 154 -5.43 15.42 -5.81
N TYR A 155 -6.46 14.57 -5.76
CA TYR A 155 -6.49 13.27 -6.42
C TYR A 155 -7.90 12.91 -6.91
N ASP A 156 -8.00 12.57 -8.20
CA ASP A 156 -9.24 12.05 -8.79
C ASP A 156 -9.29 10.51 -8.69
N TRP A 157 -10.16 10.01 -7.83
CA TRP A 157 -10.41 8.59 -7.65
C TRP A 157 -11.18 7.92 -8.80
N ASN A 158 -11.50 8.67 -9.88
CA ASN A 158 -12.30 8.20 -11.02
C ASN A 158 -13.59 7.49 -10.55
N ASN A 159 -14.35 8.17 -9.71
CA ASN A 159 -15.60 7.63 -9.17
C ASN A 159 -16.77 7.90 -10.12
N ASN A 160 -17.06 6.95 -11.01
CA ASN A 160 -18.29 6.99 -11.81
C ASN A 160 -19.54 6.68 -10.96
N ASP A 161 -19.35 5.88 -9.90
CA ASP A 161 -20.37 5.50 -8.92
C ASP A 161 -19.98 5.95 -7.52
N LYS A 162 -20.98 6.10 -6.64
CA LYS A 162 -20.74 6.45 -5.24
C LYS A 162 -19.86 5.38 -4.56
N PRO A 163 -18.69 5.73 -4.01
CA PRO A 163 -17.81 4.77 -3.36
C PRO A 163 -18.41 4.26 -2.04
N ILE A 164 -18.01 3.05 -1.67
CA ILE A 164 -18.33 2.43 -0.38
C ILE A 164 -17.17 2.72 0.57
N ILE A 165 -17.45 3.49 1.62
CA ILE A 165 -16.42 3.96 2.57
C ILE A 165 -16.93 3.74 3.99
N SER A 166 -16.05 3.37 4.90
CA SER A 166 -16.40 3.19 6.31
C SER A 166 -16.77 4.52 6.98
N SER A 167 -17.63 4.47 8.02
CA SER A 167 -17.94 5.67 8.82
C SER A 167 -16.68 6.28 9.44
N ARG A 168 -15.69 5.45 9.79
CA ARG A 168 -14.40 5.92 10.29
C ARG A 168 -13.68 6.77 9.24
N ASP A 169 -13.51 6.25 8.02
CA ASP A 169 -12.75 6.93 6.96
C ASP A 169 -13.46 8.20 6.47
N LEU A 170 -14.79 8.24 6.54
CA LEU A 170 -15.59 9.45 6.25
C LEU A 170 -15.42 10.56 7.31
N ASN A 171 -14.96 10.25 8.51
CA ASN A 171 -14.79 11.19 9.62
C ASN A 171 -13.32 11.57 9.86
N HIS A 172 -12.40 11.21 8.97
CA HIS A 172 -11.02 11.70 9.03
C HIS A 172 -10.96 13.20 8.76
N ILE A 173 -9.92 13.84 9.28
CA ILE A 173 -9.66 15.28 9.08
C ILE A 173 -9.24 15.51 7.62
N GLY A 174 -9.55 16.68 7.07
CA GLY A 174 -9.07 17.10 5.76
C GLY A 174 -7.56 17.32 5.73
N PHE A 175 -6.95 17.11 4.57
CA PHE A 175 -5.48 17.19 4.42
C PHE A 175 -4.89 18.58 4.73
N LYS A 176 -5.67 19.65 4.55
CA LYS A 176 -5.25 21.04 4.76
C LYS A 176 -5.90 21.73 5.95
N ASP A 177 -6.65 20.95 6.75
CA ASP A 177 -7.28 21.42 7.99
C ASP A 177 -6.36 21.12 9.18
#